data_e8c43ee32c6733628c08f19cc8755ce3
#
_entry.id   e8c43ee32c6733628c08f19cc8755ce3
#
_cell.length_a   1.000
_cell.length_b   1.000
_cell.length_c   1.000
_cell.angle_alpha   90.00
_cell.angle_beta   90.00
_cell.angle_gamma   90.00
#
_symmetry.space_group_name_H-M   'P 1'
#
loop_
_entity.id
_entity.type
_entity.pdbx_description
1 polymer ?
#
loop_
_entity_poly.entity_id
_entity_poly.type
_entity_poly.pdbx_seq_one_letter_code
_entity_poly.pdbx_strand_id
1 'polypeptide(L)'
;MPILHASYKDIKQSAKKALRNQSVHSGLKTETKKFLELVSSKKTAEAKTQLNYLISQLDKAQSKGIIHKNTASRKISRLSKKLKTA
;
A
#
# COMPACT_ATOMS: atom_id res chain seq x y z
N MET A 1 -11.04 -36.81 -13.08
CA MET A 1 -11.14 -35.37 -12.97
C MET A 1 -9.80 -34.75 -13.30
N PRO A 2 -9.63 -34.22 -14.51
CA PRO A 2 -8.39 -33.59 -14.91
C PRO A 2 -8.11 -32.30 -14.16
N ILE A 3 -9.06 -31.85 -13.40
CA ILE A 3 -9.08 -30.58 -12.71
C ILE A 3 -8.23 -30.57 -11.45
N LEU A 4 -7.82 -31.74 -10.94
CA LEU A 4 -7.05 -31.84 -9.72
C LEU A 4 -5.67 -31.16 -9.79
N HIS A 5 -4.96 -31.30 -10.91
CA HIS A 5 -3.67 -30.65 -11.11
C HIS A 5 -3.82 -29.16 -11.29
N ALA A 6 -4.81 -28.71 -12.04
CA ALA A 6 -5.10 -27.30 -12.25
C ALA A 6 -5.51 -26.64 -10.94
N SER A 7 -6.38 -27.29 -10.15
CA SER A 7 -6.81 -26.78 -8.84
C SER A 7 -5.65 -26.64 -7.88
N TYR A 8 -4.75 -27.60 -7.88
CA TYR A 8 -3.58 -27.59 -7.00
C TYR A 8 -2.63 -26.44 -7.35
N LYS A 9 -2.43 -26.21 -8.63
CA LYS A 9 -1.62 -25.11 -9.14
C LYS A 9 -2.24 -23.77 -8.80
N ASP A 10 -3.56 -23.66 -8.95
CA ASP A 10 -4.31 -22.43 -8.64
C ASP A 10 -4.25 -22.11 -7.15
N ILE A 11 -4.37 -23.10 -6.28
CA ILE A 11 -4.25 -22.92 -4.83
C ILE A 11 -2.87 -22.42 -4.46
N LYS A 12 -1.81 -22.99 -5.05
CA LYS A 12 -0.44 -22.56 -4.82
C LYS A 12 -0.21 -21.12 -5.27
N GLN A 13 -0.71 -20.76 -6.45
CA GLN A 13 -0.58 -19.40 -6.98
C GLN A 13 -1.37 -18.41 -6.15
N SER A 14 -2.58 -18.78 -5.72
CA SER A 14 -3.40 -17.92 -4.85
C SER A 14 -2.74 -17.68 -3.51
N ALA A 15 -2.12 -18.71 -2.92
CA ALA A 15 -1.40 -18.57 -1.66
C ALA A 15 -0.21 -17.63 -1.80
N LYS A 16 0.56 -17.73 -2.87
CA LYS A 16 1.68 -16.83 -3.15
C LYS A 16 1.23 -15.38 -3.34
N LYS A 17 0.13 -15.17 -4.08
CA LYS A 17 -0.45 -13.84 -4.28
C LYS A 17 -0.95 -13.26 -2.97
N ALA A 18 -1.63 -14.05 -2.15
CA ALA A 18 -2.13 -13.62 -0.86
C ALA A 18 -1.00 -13.19 0.07
N LEU A 19 0.09 -13.95 0.13
CA LEU A 19 1.27 -13.59 0.91
C LEU A 19 1.91 -12.29 0.43
N ARG A 20 2.05 -12.13 -0.89
CA ARG A 20 2.60 -10.92 -1.47
C ARG A 20 1.72 -9.71 -1.16
N ASN A 21 0.40 -9.86 -1.33
CA ASN A 21 -0.55 -8.79 -1.05
C ASN A 21 -0.52 -8.40 0.42
N GLN A 22 -0.49 -9.38 1.31
CA GLN A 22 -0.38 -9.13 2.75
C GLN A 22 0.90 -8.38 3.10
N SER A 23 2.02 -8.75 2.51
CA SER A 23 3.31 -8.10 2.72
C SER A 23 3.26 -6.63 2.27
N VAL A 24 2.67 -6.38 1.11
CA VAL A 24 2.53 -5.01 0.57
C VAL A 24 1.61 -4.18 1.47
N HIS A 25 0.47 -4.72 1.89
CA HIS A 25 -0.46 -4.03 2.79
C HIS A 25 0.21 -3.70 4.13
N SER A 26 0.94 -4.65 4.72
CA SER A 26 1.66 -4.43 5.97
C SER A 26 2.73 -3.36 5.82
N GLY A 27 3.48 -3.38 4.72
CA GLY A 27 4.49 -2.37 4.42
C GLY A 27 3.89 -0.98 4.27
N LEU A 28 2.79 -0.86 3.54
CA LEU A 28 2.07 0.41 3.37
C LEU A 28 1.56 0.94 4.70
N LYS A 29 1.02 0.07 5.54
CA LYS A 29 0.53 0.42 6.87
C LYS A 29 1.65 0.96 7.74
N THR A 30 2.81 0.32 7.75
CA THR A 30 3.98 0.75 8.50
C THR A 30 4.48 2.12 8.01
N GLU A 31 4.57 2.31 6.70
CA GLU A 31 5.02 3.58 6.11
C GLU A 31 4.03 4.71 6.38
N THR A 32 2.73 4.41 6.36
CA THR A 32 1.68 5.37 6.70
C THR A 32 1.82 5.81 8.16
N LYS A 33 2.09 4.88 9.05
CA LYS A 33 2.29 5.17 10.47
C LYS A 33 3.49 6.09 10.68
N LYS A 34 4.59 5.84 9.98
CA LYS A 34 5.78 6.70 10.01
C LYS A 34 5.44 8.11 9.55
N PHE A 35 4.68 8.24 8.47
CA PHE A 35 4.23 9.54 7.96
C PHE A 35 3.41 10.28 9.02
N LEU A 36 2.47 9.62 9.66
CA LEU A 36 1.63 10.23 10.69
C LEU A 36 2.46 10.67 11.89
N GLU A 37 3.46 9.91 12.29
CA GLU A 37 4.37 10.29 13.35
C GLU A 37 5.18 11.54 13.01
N LEU A 38 5.65 11.64 11.77
CA LEU A 38 6.38 12.81 11.30
C LEU A 38 5.49 14.06 11.27
N VAL A 39 4.24 13.90 10.86
CA VAL A 39 3.25 15.00 10.87
C VAL A 39 2.97 15.44 12.30
N SER A 40 2.77 14.51 13.23
CA SER A 40 2.55 14.81 14.65
C SER A 40 3.73 15.52 15.28
N SER A 41 4.95 15.18 14.87
CA SER A 41 6.18 15.80 15.36
C SER A 41 6.49 17.12 14.67
N LYS A 42 5.64 17.57 13.76
CA LYS A 42 5.79 18.81 12.99
C LYS A 42 7.05 18.84 12.12
N LYS A 43 7.57 17.69 11.75
CA LYS A 43 8.70 17.53 10.84
C LYS A 43 8.21 17.57 9.39
N THR A 44 7.79 18.73 8.93
CA THR A 44 7.09 18.90 7.65
C THR A 44 7.93 18.46 6.45
N ALA A 45 9.21 18.80 6.43
CA ALA A 45 10.11 18.44 5.33
C ALA A 45 10.27 16.91 5.21
N GLU A 46 10.48 16.23 6.33
CA GLU A 46 10.60 14.78 6.36
C GLU A 46 9.28 14.11 6.02
N ALA A 47 8.16 14.68 6.51
CA ALA A 47 6.83 14.18 6.21
C ALA A 47 6.53 14.27 4.71
N LYS A 48 6.96 15.33 4.06
CA LYS A 48 6.78 15.50 2.61
C LYS A 48 7.55 14.43 1.82
N THR A 49 8.79 14.16 2.22
CA THR A 49 9.60 13.10 1.61
C THR A 49 8.95 11.73 1.81
N GLN A 50 8.45 11.46 3.00
CA GLN A 50 7.75 10.21 3.33
C GLN A 50 6.45 10.09 2.53
N LEU A 51 5.72 11.17 2.35
CA LEU A 51 4.50 11.19 1.54
C LEU A 51 4.80 10.85 0.08
N ASN A 52 5.85 11.41 -0.49
CA ASN A 52 6.25 11.09 -1.86
C ASN A 52 6.60 9.60 -2.01
N TYR A 53 7.26 9.04 -1.02
CA TYR A 53 7.57 7.61 -0.99
C TYR A 53 6.29 6.78 -0.92
N LEU A 54 5.34 7.16 -0.05
CA LEU A 54 4.05 6.49 0.07
C LEU A 54 3.25 6.53 -1.23
N ILE A 55 3.22 7.66 -1.90
CA ILE A 55 2.53 7.80 -3.19
C ILE A 55 3.14 6.83 -4.21
N SER A 56 4.45 6.76 -4.27
CA SER A 56 5.16 5.84 -5.15
C SER A 56 4.79 4.38 -4.87
N GLN A 57 4.73 4.00 -3.59
CA GLN A 57 4.37 2.64 -3.18
C GLN A 57 2.90 2.33 -3.49
N LEU A 58 2.01 3.29 -3.28
CA LEU A 58 0.59 3.13 -3.60
C LEU A 58 0.38 2.98 -5.11
N ASP A 59 1.09 3.74 -5.91
CA ASP A 59 1.03 3.64 -7.38
C ASP A 59 1.51 2.26 -7.86
N LYS A 60 2.58 1.75 -7.28
CA LYS A 60 3.10 0.42 -7.59
C LYS A 60 2.09 -0.66 -7.23
N ALA A 61 1.49 -0.56 -6.04
CA ALA A 61 0.47 -1.51 -5.59
C ALA A 61 -0.76 -1.48 -6.49
N GLN A 62 -1.16 -0.30 -6.94
CA GLN A 62 -2.27 -0.13 -7.88
C GLN A 62 -1.94 -0.79 -9.22
N SER A 63 -0.75 -0.57 -9.76
CA SER A 63 -0.30 -1.16 -11.03
C SER A 63 -0.28 -2.68 -10.98
N LYS A 64 0.05 -3.24 -9.83
CA LYS A 64 0.06 -4.70 -9.62
C LYS A 64 -1.32 -5.27 -9.32
N GLY A 65 -2.34 -4.42 -9.19
CA GLY A 65 -3.69 -4.85 -8.89
C GLY A 65 -3.92 -5.23 -7.43
N ILE A 66 -3.00 -4.92 -6.54
CA ILE A 66 -3.12 -5.22 -5.10
C ILE A 66 -4.12 -4.28 -4.44
N ILE A 67 -4.12 -3.03 -4.87
CA ILE A 67 -5.02 -1.98 -4.36
C ILE A 67 -5.82 -1.43 -5.53
N HIS A 68 -7.11 -1.20 -5.31
CA HIS A 68 -7.97 -0.59 -6.31
C HIS A 68 -7.61 0.90 -6.50
N LYS A 69 -7.75 1.40 -7.74
CA LYS A 69 -7.46 2.78 -8.10
C LYS A 69 -8.12 3.80 -7.17
N ASN A 70 -9.39 3.59 -6.86
CA ASN A 70 -10.15 4.49 -6.00
C ASN A 70 -9.60 4.51 -4.56
N THR A 71 -9.21 3.35 -4.05
CA THR A 71 -8.61 3.23 -2.72
C THR A 71 -7.27 3.95 -2.64
N ALA A 72 -6.42 3.78 -3.65
CA ALA A 72 -5.13 4.46 -3.72
C ALA A 72 -5.31 5.97 -3.77
N SER A 73 -6.19 6.47 -4.63
CA SER A 73 -6.49 7.90 -4.77
C SER A 73 -7.00 8.50 -3.47
N ARG A 74 -7.90 7.79 -2.78
CA ARG A 74 -8.47 8.22 -1.51
C ARG A 74 -7.40 8.32 -0.43
N LYS A 75 -6.52 7.34 -0.33
CA LYS A 75 -5.43 7.35 0.65
C LYS A 75 -4.46 8.50 0.39
N ILE A 76 -4.07 8.72 -0.85
CA ILE A 76 -3.18 9.82 -1.24
C ILE A 76 -3.82 11.16 -0.86
N SER A 77 -5.09 11.35 -1.18
CA SER A 77 -5.82 12.56 -0.88
C SER A 77 -5.88 12.84 0.63
N ARG A 78 -6.21 11.82 1.42
CA ARG A 78 -6.28 11.95 2.89
C ARG A 78 -4.94 12.28 3.51
N LEU A 79 -3.87 11.62 3.08
CA LEU A 79 -2.52 11.85 3.59
C LEU A 79 -2.02 13.25 3.21
N SER A 80 -2.29 13.68 1.99
CA SER A 80 -1.94 15.02 1.52
C SER A 80 -2.63 16.10 2.34
N LYS A 81 -3.90 15.91 2.69
CA LYS A 81 -4.64 16.82 3.56
C LYS A 81 -4.01 16.93 4.94
N LYS A 82 -3.61 15.80 5.52
CA LYS A 82 -2.97 15.80 6.84
C LYS A 82 -1.68 16.59 6.85
N LEU A 83 -0.88 16.47 5.80
CA LEU A 83 0.35 17.25 5.66
C LEU A 83 0.05 18.74 5.52
N LYS A 84 -1.00 19.07 4.79
CA LYS A 84 -1.40 20.46 4.54
C LYS A 84 -1.92 21.16 5.79
N THR A 85 -2.60 20.43 6.66
CA THR A 85 -3.17 20.96 7.90
C THR A 85 -2.16 20.96 9.07
N ALA A 86 -1.03 20.31 8.90
CA ALA A 86 0.05 20.33 9.88
C ALA A 86 0.96 21.55 9.64
#